data_6898f417fc704fcc9721ef4586745265
#
_entry.id   6898f417fc704fcc9721ef4586745265
#
_cell.length_a   1.000
_cell.length_b   1.000
_cell.length_c   1.000
_cell.angle_alpha   90.00
_cell.angle_beta   90.00
_cell.angle_gamma   90.00
#
_symmetry.space_group_name_H-M   'P 1'
#
loop_
_entity.id
_entity.type
_entity.pdbx_description
1 polymer ?
#
loop_
_entity_poly.entity_id
_entity_poly.type
_entity_poly.pdbx_seq_one_letter_code
_entity_poly.pdbx_strand_id
1 'polypeptide(L)'
;MNRVEATLLNTPPALVALPRRLDLHASDPQDFRQRLRDYFVQTFDAYESLFRTLAGDAAWVEKPITLRHPLIFYYGHTATFFVNKLLLTRLITERIDPQLESIFAVGVDEMSWDDLDAAHYDWPPWRACRPTATGCARWSPA
;
A
#
# COMPACT_ATOMS: atom_id res chain seq x y z
N MET A 1 -22.50 21.12 24.23
CA MET A 1 -21.82 20.11 23.38
C MET A 1 -22.74 18.90 23.30
N ASN A 2 -23.24 18.63 22.12
CA ASN A 2 -24.32 17.67 21.89
C ASN A 2 -23.78 16.23 21.94
N ARG A 3 -24.40 15.37 22.73
CA ARG A 3 -24.05 13.96 22.89
C ARG A 3 -24.07 13.16 21.58
N VAL A 4 -24.71 13.68 20.54
CA VAL A 4 -24.81 13.09 19.21
C VAL A 4 -23.52 13.24 18.37
N GLU A 5 -22.81 14.37 18.52
CA GLU A 5 -21.53 14.59 17.79
C GLU A 5 -20.38 13.71 18.31
N ALA A 6 -20.36 13.39 19.61
CA ALA A 6 -19.35 12.51 20.19
C ALA A 6 -19.49 11.05 19.70
N THR A 7 -20.69 10.62 19.31
CA THR A 7 -20.94 9.24 18.85
C THR A 7 -20.49 9.03 17.40
N LEU A 8 -20.50 10.06 16.56
CA LEU A 8 -20.06 9.98 15.16
C LEU A 8 -18.54 9.89 15.02
N LEU A 9 -17.78 10.39 16.02
CA LEU A 9 -16.32 10.35 16.01
C LEU A 9 -15.73 8.97 16.38
N ASN A 10 -16.53 8.04 16.86
CA ASN A 10 -16.08 6.75 17.39
C ASN A 10 -16.54 5.53 16.55
N THR A 11 -17.15 5.76 15.39
CA THR A 11 -17.48 4.65 14.49
C THR A 11 -16.22 4.27 13.73
N PRO A 12 -15.72 3.05 13.88
CA PRO A 12 -14.56 2.61 13.10
C PRO A 12 -14.90 2.69 11.61
N PRO A 13 -13.95 3.08 10.76
CA PRO A 13 -14.17 3.11 9.32
C PRO A 13 -14.58 1.72 8.84
N ALA A 14 -15.57 1.67 7.94
CA ALA A 14 -16.00 0.42 7.35
C ALA A 14 -14.84 -0.21 6.57
N LEU A 15 -14.56 -1.47 6.85
CA LEU A 15 -13.59 -2.24 6.08
C LEU A 15 -14.20 -2.60 4.72
N VAL A 16 -13.39 -2.49 3.68
CA VAL A 16 -13.76 -2.94 2.34
C VAL A 16 -13.67 -4.47 2.30
N ALA A 17 -14.73 -5.10 1.80
CA ALA A 17 -14.75 -6.56 1.67
C ALA A 17 -13.70 -7.03 0.66
N LEU A 18 -13.03 -8.14 0.98
CA LEU A 18 -12.12 -8.78 0.04
C LEU A 18 -12.88 -9.27 -1.20
N PRO A 19 -12.28 -9.11 -2.40
CA PRO A 19 -12.88 -9.64 -3.62
C PRO A 19 -12.92 -11.17 -3.59
N ARG A 20 -13.86 -11.74 -4.33
CA ARG A 20 -13.89 -13.19 -4.55
C ARG A 20 -12.66 -13.61 -5.36
N ARG A 21 -12.28 -14.90 -5.21
CA ARG A 21 -11.19 -15.48 -5.99
C ARG A 21 -11.38 -15.22 -7.48
N LEU A 22 -10.33 -14.69 -8.12
CA LEU A 22 -10.32 -14.49 -9.57
C LEU A 22 -10.20 -15.83 -10.29
N ASP A 23 -11.09 -16.08 -11.23
CA ASP A 23 -10.94 -17.17 -12.19
C ASP A 23 -9.95 -16.75 -13.28
N LEU A 24 -8.85 -17.48 -13.39
CA LEU A 24 -7.79 -17.22 -14.37
C LEU A 24 -8.10 -17.83 -15.76
N HIS A 25 -9.19 -18.60 -15.88
CA HIS A 25 -9.63 -19.14 -17.15
C HIS A 25 -10.56 -18.12 -17.84
N ALA A 26 -10.07 -17.53 -18.90
CA ALA A 26 -10.86 -16.63 -19.75
C ALA A 26 -10.61 -16.96 -21.23
N SER A 27 -11.68 -16.99 -22.00
CA SER A 27 -11.64 -17.18 -23.44
C SER A 27 -11.30 -15.89 -24.19
N ASP A 28 -11.61 -14.74 -23.61
CA ASP A 28 -11.33 -13.42 -24.17
C ASP A 28 -10.22 -12.72 -23.36
N PRO A 29 -9.08 -12.37 -23.99
CA PRO A 29 -7.98 -11.65 -23.35
C PRO A 29 -8.37 -10.26 -22.84
N GLN A 30 -9.30 -9.55 -23.49
CA GLN A 30 -9.71 -8.21 -23.06
C GLN A 30 -10.58 -8.29 -21.81
N ASP A 31 -11.55 -9.19 -21.79
CA ASP A 31 -12.35 -9.45 -20.59
C ASP A 31 -11.46 -9.88 -19.41
N PHE A 32 -10.46 -10.73 -19.66
CA PHE A 32 -9.53 -11.16 -18.63
C PHE A 32 -8.73 -9.99 -18.05
N ARG A 33 -8.19 -9.11 -18.91
CA ARG A 33 -7.45 -7.91 -18.45
C ARG A 33 -8.33 -7.01 -17.59
N GLN A 34 -9.57 -6.79 -17.99
CA GLN A 34 -10.49 -5.96 -17.22
C GLN A 34 -10.78 -6.59 -15.85
N ARG A 35 -11.10 -7.88 -15.80
CA ARG A 35 -11.34 -8.59 -14.53
C ARG A 35 -10.12 -8.61 -13.63
N LEU A 36 -8.92 -8.78 -14.19
CA LEU A 36 -7.66 -8.72 -13.43
C LEU A 36 -7.44 -7.34 -12.83
N ARG A 37 -7.68 -6.29 -13.62
CA ARG A 37 -7.59 -4.90 -13.16
C ARG A 37 -8.57 -4.63 -12.02
N ASP A 38 -9.83 -5.01 -12.18
CA ASP A 38 -10.87 -4.81 -11.17
C ASP A 38 -10.54 -5.56 -9.87
N TYR A 39 -10.06 -6.79 -9.99
CA TYR A 39 -9.60 -7.59 -8.86
C TYR A 39 -8.43 -6.92 -8.13
N PHE A 40 -7.44 -6.41 -8.87
CA PHE A 40 -6.30 -5.70 -8.31
C PHE A 40 -6.74 -4.45 -7.53
N VAL A 41 -7.58 -3.61 -8.13
CA VAL A 41 -8.10 -2.40 -7.50
C VAL A 41 -8.88 -2.74 -6.23
N GLN A 42 -9.81 -3.68 -6.29
CA GLN A 42 -10.59 -4.10 -5.11
C GLN A 42 -9.70 -4.65 -3.99
N THR A 43 -8.66 -5.42 -4.34
CA THR A 43 -7.72 -5.95 -3.35
C THR A 43 -6.92 -4.83 -2.68
N PHE A 44 -6.48 -3.84 -3.47
CA PHE A 44 -5.78 -2.66 -2.95
C PHE A 44 -6.68 -1.81 -2.05
N ASP A 45 -7.92 -1.57 -2.46
CA ASP A 45 -8.90 -0.83 -1.64
C ASP A 45 -9.17 -1.53 -0.31
N ALA A 46 -9.29 -2.86 -0.33
CA ALA A 46 -9.43 -3.65 0.89
C ALA A 46 -8.19 -3.53 1.79
N TYR A 47 -6.99 -3.63 1.22
CA TYR A 47 -5.73 -3.44 1.92
C TYR A 47 -5.63 -2.05 2.56
N GLU A 48 -5.86 -0.97 1.79
CA GLU A 48 -5.83 0.39 2.31
C GLU A 48 -6.87 0.62 3.42
N SER A 49 -8.03 -0.03 3.32
CA SER A 49 -9.08 0.10 4.33
C SER A 49 -8.65 -0.37 5.72
N LEU A 50 -7.72 -1.33 5.80
CA LEU A 50 -7.15 -1.79 7.07
C LEU A 50 -6.40 -0.68 7.79
N PHE A 51 -5.62 0.11 7.05
CA PHE A 51 -4.85 1.21 7.64
C PHE A 51 -5.72 2.40 8.07
N ARG A 52 -6.93 2.53 7.55
CA ARG A 52 -7.90 3.53 8.01
C ARG A 52 -8.43 3.26 9.43
N THR A 53 -8.19 2.06 9.94
CA THR A 53 -8.55 1.71 11.33
C THR A 53 -7.55 2.23 12.36
N LEU A 54 -6.37 2.74 11.92
CA LEU A 54 -5.35 3.26 12.83
C LEU A 54 -5.83 4.56 13.51
N ALA A 55 -5.75 4.57 14.83
CA ALA A 55 -6.18 5.70 15.66
C ALA A 55 -4.99 6.65 15.90
N GLY A 56 -4.78 7.59 14.98
CA GLY A 56 -3.78 8.64 15.11
C GLY A 56 -2.46 8.37 14.39
N ASP A 57 -1.69 9.44 14.23
CA ASP A 57 -0.47 9.45 13.41
C ASP A 57 0.67 8.62 14.03
N ALA A 58 0.73 8.53 15.36
CA ALA A 58 1.76 7.76 16.06
C ALA A 58 1.73 6.26 15.69
N ALA A 59 0.53 5.68 15.51
CA ALA A 59 0.37 4.28 15.13
C ALA A 59 1.01 3.92 13.77
N TRP A 60 1.27 4.92 12.93
CA TRP A 60 1.91 4.70 11.63
C TRP A 60 3.43 4.53 11.74
N VAL A 61 4.07 5.27 12.65
CA VAL A 61 5.53 5.39 12.72
C VAL A 61 6.15 4.68 13.92
N GLU A 62 5.37 4.36 14.93
CA GLU A 62 5.84 3.58 16.06
C GLU A 62 6.03 2.10 15.68
N LYS A 63 7.15 1.53 16.11
CA LYS A 63 7.40 0.09 15.91
C LYS A 63 6.53 -0.71 16.88
N PRO A 64 5.67 -1.62 16.39
CA PRO A 64 4.84 -2.46 17.27
C PRO A 64 5.69 -3.43 18.11
N ILE A 65 6.79 -3.89 17.54
CA ILE A 65 7.82 -4.71 18.19
C ILE A 65 9.19 -4.42 17.56
N THR A 66 10.27 -4.69 18.30
CA THR A 66 11.64 -4.35 17.90
C THR A 66 12.05 -4.91 16.54
N LEU A 67 11.62 -6.15 16.24
CA LEU A 67 11.99 -6.86 15.00
C LEU A 67 11.03 -6.63 13.84
N ARG A 68 10.25 -5.55 13.87
CA ARG A 68 9.31 -5.19 12.79
C ARG A 68 9.48 -3.73 12.40
N HIS A 69 9.27 -3.46 11.14
CA HIS A 69 9.11 -2.09 10.67
C HIS A 69 7.81 -1.47 11.23
N PRO A 70 7.73 -0.14 11.32
CA PRO A 70 6.47 0.54 11.61
C PRO A 70 5.43 0.29 10.50
N LEU A 71 4.16 0.51 10.80
CA LEU A 71 3.06 0.19 9.86
C LEU A 71 3.13 0.98 8.55
N ILE A 72 3.68 2.20 8.58
CA ILE A 72 3.90 3.00 7.37
C ILE A 72 4.78 2.29 6.35
N PHE A 73 5.78 1.52 6.80
CA PHE A 73 6.61 0.74 5.91
C PHE A 73 5.78 -0.26 5.10
N TYR A 74 4.96 -1.07 5.76
CA TYR A 74 4.14 -2.07 5.07
C TYR A 74 3.15 -1.43 4.10
N TYR A 75 2.60 -0.29 4.48
CA TYR A 75 1.70 0.47 3.62
C TYR A 75 2.38 0.92 2.33
N GLY A 76 3.55 1.56 2.42
CA GLY A 76 4.30 2.04 1.26
C GLY A 76 4.97 0.91 0.48
N HIS A 77 5.53 -0.09 1.19
CA HIS A 77 6.23 -1.22 0.58
C HIS A 77 5.36 -1.98 -0.42
N THR A 78 4.09 -2.21 -0.10
CA THR A 78 3.18 -2.95 -0.98
C THR A 78 3.06 -2.31 -2.36
N ALA A 79 2.97 -0.98 -2.46
CA ALA A 79 2.94 -0.27 -3.74
C ALA A 79 4.32 -0.26 -4.42
N THR A 80 5.36 0.07 -3.65
CA THR A 80 6.74 0.13 -4.13
C THR A 80 7.22 -1.20 -4.69
N PHE A 81 6.85 -2.30 -4.06
CA PHE A 81 7.17 -3.65 -4.55
C PHE A 81 6.72 -3.85 -6.00
N PHE A 82 5.49 -3.49 -6.34
CA PHE A 82 5.01 -3.62 -7.73
C PHE A 82 5.80 -2.74 -8.68
N VAL A 83 6.06 -1.48 -8.33
CA VAL A 83 6.84 -0.56 -9.17
C VAL A 83 8.24 -1.11 -9.41
N ASN A 84 8.94 -1.53 -8.37
CA ASN A 84 10.29 -2.08 -8.48
C ASN A 84 10.33 -3.37 -9.32
N LYS A 85 9.34 -4.27 -9.19
CA LYS A 85 9.26 -5.48 -10.03
C LYS A 85 8.96 -5.15 -11.48
N LEU A 86 8.12 -4.15 -11.77
CA LEU A 86 7.84 -3.70 -13.12
C LEU A 86 9.06 -3.05 -13.78
N LEU A 87 9.84 -2.26 -13.02
CA LEU A 87 11.13 -1.71 -13.47
C LEU A 87 12.14 -2.82 -13.76
N LEU A 88 12.29 -3.77 -12.85
CA LEU A 88 13.21 -4.90 -12.99
C LEU A 88 12.91 -5.74 -14.25
N THR A 89 11.63 -5.94 -14.54
CA THR A 89 11.17 -6.67 -15.73
C THR A 89 11.14 -5.81 -17.00
N ARG A 90 11.49 -4.53 -16.90
CA ARG A 90 11.45 -3.55 -18.00
C ARG A 90 10.06 -3.36 -18.62
N LEU A 91 9.01 -3.66 -17.88
CA LEU A 91 7.64 -3.34 -18.29
C LEU A 91 7.35 -1.86 -18.14
N ILE A 92 8.08 -1.19 -17.26
CA ILE A 92 8.17 0.25 -17.16
C ILE A 92 9.62 0.69 -17.21
N THR A 93 9.88 1.88 -17.71
CA THR A 93 11.24 2.42 -17.89
C THR A 93 11.55 3.57 -16.96
N GLU A 94 10.52 4.19 -16.41
CA GLU A 94 10.64 5.37 -15.55
C GLU A 94 10.17 5.07 -14.14
N ARG A 95 10.89 5.62 -13.16
CA ARG A 95 10.51 5.60 -11.76
C ARG A 95 9.39 6.60 -11.51
N ILE A 96 8.44 6.23 -10.66
CA ILE A 96 7.32 7.10 -10.27
C ILE A 96 7.78 8.09 -9.21
N ASP A 97 8.42 7.59 -8.15
CA ASP A 97 9.00 8.37 -7.06
C ASP A 97 10.24 7.65 -6.53
N PRO A 98 11.45 8.02 -7.03
CA PRO A 98 12.68 7.34 -6.66
C PRO A 98 12.98 7.35 -5.16
N GLN A 99 12.56 8.40 -4.45
CA GLN A 99 12.80 8.53 -3.01
C GLN A 99 11.91 7.55 -2.22
N LEU A 100 10.61 7.52 -2.51
CA LEU A 100 9.68 6.59 -1.86
C LEU A 100 10.00 5.14 -2.24
N GLU A 101 10.34 4.89 -3.50
CA GLU A 101 10.72 3.56 -3.98
C GLU A 101 11.96 3.01 -3.27
N SER A 102 12.91 3.88 -2.92
CA SER A 102 14.10 3.50 -2.16
C SER A 102 13.77 3.23 -0.69
N ILE A 103 13.12 4.19 0.00
CA ILE A 103 12.88 4.08 1.44
C ILE A 103 11.96 2.90 1.80
N PHE A 104 10.99 2.56 0.93
CA PHE A 104 10.09 1.43 1.16
C PHE A 104 10.59 0.09 0.62
N ALA A 105 11.78 0.03 0.02
CA ALA A 105 12.43 -1.22 -0.40
C ALA A 105 13.42 -1.76 0.63
N VAL A 106 13.87 -0.91 1.56
CA VAL A 106 14.93 -1.22 2.52
C VAL A 106 14.54 -2.39 3.43
N GLY A 107 15.51 -3.29 3.65
CA GLY A 107 15.35 -4.42 4.58
C GLY A 107 14.46 -5.57 4.10
N VAL A 108 14.00 -5.54 2.86
CA VAL A 108 13.19 -6.63 2.26
C VAL A 108 13.82 -7.17 0.98
N ASP A 109 14.30 -6.28 0.11
CA ASP A 109 15.00 -6.68 -1.12
C ASP A 109 16.52 -6.83 -0.89
N GLU A 110 17.05 -6.19 0.14
CA GLU A 110 18.45 -6.30 0.60
C GLU A 110 18.45 -6.83 2.03
N MET A 111 18.76 -8.13 2.17
CA MET A 111 18.73 -8.86 3.43
C MET A 111 19.91 -8.51 4.34
N SER A 112 19.94 -7.33 4.94
CA SER A 112 20.78 -7.01 6.09
C SER A 112 19.90 -6.80 7.33
N TRP A 113 20.17 -7.58 8.39
CA TRP A 113 19.47 -7.43 9.68
C TRP A 113 19.82 -6.12 10.38
N ASP A 114 20.91 -5.46 9.97
CA ASP A 114 21.34 -4.17 10.48
C ASP A 114 20.45 -3.02 9.99
N ASP A 115 19.67 -3.24 8.93
CA ASP A 115 18.75 -2.26 8.35
C ASP A 115 17.48 -2.05 9.19
N LEU A 116 17.30 -2.78 10.28
CA LEU A 116 16.17 -2.59 11.20
C LEU A 116 16.39 -1.47 12.23
N ASP A 117 17.55 -0.81 12.22
CA ASP A 117 17.80 0.32 13.11
C ASP A 117 16.96 1.54 12.73
N ALA A 118 16.01 1.87 13.60
CA ALA A 118 15.05 2.96 13.41
C ALA A 118 15.72 4.35 13.32
N ALA A 119 16.97 4.49 13.76
CA ALA A 119 17.70 5.76 13.75
C ALA A 119 18.03 6.25 12.32
N HIS A 120 17.91 5.38 11.32
CA HIS A 120 18.27 5.67 9.94
C HIS A 120 17.08 5.97 9.01
N TYR A 121 15.84 5.93 9.51
CA TYR A 121 14.67 6.12 8.66
C TYR A 121 13.87 7.36 9.05
N ASP A 122 13.93 8.36 8.18
CA ASP A 122 13.01 9.51 8.21
C ASP A 122 11.76 9.17 7.38
N TRP A 123 10.78 8.58 8.06
CA TRP A 123 9.55 8.16 7.41
C TRP A 123 8.75 9.38 6.94
N PRO A 124 8.35 9.42 5.67
CA PRO A 124 7.51 10.49 5.18
C PRO A 124 6.15 10.49 5.91
N PRO A 125 5.45 11.63 5.95
CA PRO A 125 4.09 11.66 6.48
C PRO A 125 3.21 10.65 5.75
N TRP A 126 2.46 9.81 6.46
CA TRP A 126 1.64 8.76 5.85
C TRP A 126 0.70 9.27 4.75
N ARG A 127 0.27 10.54 4.84
CA ARG A 127 -0.56 11.20 3.82
C ARG A 127 0.17 11.43 2.49
N ALA A 128 1.49 11.55 2.51
CA ALA A 128 2.31 11.62 1.31
C ALA A 128 2.50 10.24 0.65
N CYS A 129 2.37 9.17 1.44
CA CYS A 129 2.53 7.80 0.99
C CYS A 129 1.26 7.21 0.38
N ARG A 130 0.16 7.97 0.21
CA ARG A 130 -1.06 7.43 -0.39
C ARG A 130 -0.75 6.81 -1.75
N PRO A 131 -0.54 5.50 -1.83
CA PRO A 131 -0.68 4.80 -3.07
C PRO A 131 -2.18 4.83 -3.38
N THR A 132 -2.65 5.87 -4.03
CA THR A 132 -4.00 5.81 -4.55
C THR A 132 -4.01 4.65 -5.53
N ALA A 133 -4.99 3.74 -5.42
CA ALA A 133 -5.33 2.80 -6.49
C ALA A 133 -5.39 3.53 -7.85
N THR A 134 -5.72 4.82 -7.84
CA THR A 134 -5.61 5.77 -8.94
C THR A 134 -4.15 6.07 -9.36
N GLY A 135 -3.17 6.04 -8.46
CA GLY A 135 -1.75 6.20 -8.83
C GLY A 135 -1.23 4.98 -9.57
N CYS A 136 -1.55 3.76 -9.11
CA CYS A 136 -1.27 2.54 -9.85
C CYS A 136 -2.19 2.40 -11.08
N ALA A 137 -3.42 2.93 -11.06
CA ALA A 137 -4.35 2.90 -12.19
C ALA A 137 -4.06 3.97 -13.27
N ARG A 138 -3.29 5.03 -12.99
CA ARG A 138 -2.74 5.92 -14.02
C ARG A 138 -1.75 5.20 -14.94
N TRP A 139 -1.33 4.04 -14.55
CA TRP A 139 -0.42 3.17 -15.27
C TRP A 139 -1.15 2.15 -16.13
N SER A 140 -2.15 2.57 -16.89
CA SER A 140 -2.66 1.80 -18.02
C SER A 140 -1.90 2.28 -19.26
N PRO A 141 -0.99 1.49 -19.83
CA PRO A 141 -0.54 1.76 -21.20
C PRO A 141 -1.75 1.67 -22.10
N ALA A 142 -1.92 2.69 -22.95
CA ALA A 142 -2.94 2.77 -23.97
C ALA A 142 -2.87 1.55 -24.92
#